data_3cde4200d90e3036d5b6d0ded23e445b
#
_entry.id   3cde4200d90e3036d5b6d0ded23e445b
#
_cell.length_a   1.000
_cell.length_b   1.000
_cell.length_c   1.000
_cell.angle_alpha   90.00
_cell.angle_beta   90.00
_cell.angle_gamma   90.00
#
_symmetry.space_group_name_H-M   'P 1'
#
loop_
_entity.id
_entity.type
_entity.pdbx_description
1 polymer ?
#
loop_
_entity_poly.entity_id
_entity_poly.type
_entity_poly.pdbx_seq_one_letter_code
_entity_poly.pdbx_strand_id
1 'polypeptide(L)'
;MMTGCVEEYEAELPESETHLLVVNGTISSGYSQFHLSWSEPLENANKGKDRKSYSIEDVKPVEHAVVTIHGTDGSEYKCTDDGAEYGYPTGIYSCNMPMLNPDVSYYVIIKCNEGTYRSTPEKPIRTPDIETLEYFQKDSLSDVEVLLTTADPDNPDKTSYFTWDYKETWEIRPTRITSIYFDIETMTRKYMTKDRQYPKRGWKFGRNEIILAGSTIHYAGGRMSKYQLLDIPRDDERVSWYYCFDLTQRAISKAEYEYELACRQAGWEMGGLFTPQPSSFPTNIRCTTSSNRVIGYVGCSLNTIWARMYIDCTKISRILPKPNKLKKLDDCQEVDCMRMTQEGKVLYDWNDGRQAMQPLVTLWGEPEDFDVRLRGATTEKPYYMPPFDE
;
A
#
# COMPACT_ATOMS: atom_id res chain seq x y z
N MET A 1 -8.72 46.35 -22.45
CA MET A 1 -8.06 45.23 -21.78
C MET A 1 -8.27 45.43 -20.29
N MET A 2 -9.13 44.62 -19.67
CA MET A 2 -9.28 44.60 -18.22
C MET A 2 -8.34 43.51 -17.67
N THR A 3 -7.29 43.92 -16.98
CA THR A 3 -6.44 43.02 -16.19
C THR A 3 -7.17 42.80 -14.87
N GLY A 4 -7.79 41.61 -14.73
CA GLY A 4 -8.29 41.17 -13.43
C GLY A 4 -7.11 40.70 -12.60
N CYS A 5 -6.80 41.39 -11.52
CA CYS A 5 -5.97 40.88 -10.45
C CYS A 5 -6.76 39.76 -9.76
N VAL A 6 -6.27 38.54 -9.84
CA VAL A 6 -6.68 37.48 -8.93
C VAL A 6 -5.80 37.62 -7.70
N GLU A 7 -6.35 38.21 -6.63
CA GLU A 7 -5.72 38.15 -5.32
C GLU A 7 -5.90 36.71 -4.79
N GLU A 8 -4.81 36.03 -4.45
CA GLU A 8 -4.88 34.81 -3.67
C GLU A 8 -5.45 35.16 -2.29
N TYR A 9 -6.64 34.68 -2.02
CA TYR A 9 -7.25 34.82 -0.70
C TYR A 9 -6.69 33.70 0.21
N GLU A 10 -5.71 34.02 1.03
CA GLU A 10 -5.26 33.15 2.13
C GLU A 10 -6.27 33.30 3.29
N ALA A 11 -7.14 32.30 3.45
CA ALA A 11 -8.00 32.20 4.62
C ALA A 11 -7.16 31.76 5.82
N GLU A 12 -6.87 32.68 6.74
CA GLU A 12 -6.29 32.34 8.04
C GLU A 12 -7.34 31.56 8.85
N LEU A 13 -7.20 30.23 8.89
CA LEU A 13 -8.02 29.40 9.79
C LEU A 13 -7.47 29.51 11.23
N PRO A 14 -8.36 29.58 12.25
CA PRO A 14 -7.92 29.55 13.64
C PRO A 14 -7.10 28.28 13.95
N GLU A 15 -6.07 28.39 14.79
CA GLU A 15 -5.25 27.23 15.21
C GLU A 15 -6.08 26.06 15.73
N SER A 16 -7.22 26.33 16.37
CA SER A 16 -8.18 25.31 16.83
C SER A 16 -8.84 24.50 15.71
N GLU A 17 -8.76 24.96 14.46
CA GLU A 17 -9.29 24.26 13.28
C GLU A 17 -8.18 23.59 12.45
N THR A 18 -6.92 23.89 12.72
CA THR A 18 -5.78 23.37 11.96
C THR A 18 -4.98 22.29 12.71
N HIS A 19 -5.09 22.24 14.05
CA HIS A 19 -4.40 21.28 14.89
C HIS A 19 -5.39 20.31 15.55
N LEU A 20 -5.86 19.33 14.78
CA LEU A 20 -6.87 18.37 15.21
C LEU A 20 -6.22 17.02 15.54
N LEU A 21 -6.73 16.37 16.58
CA LEU A 21 -6.37 14.97 16.82
C LEU A 21 -6.98 14.10 15.70
N VAL A 22 -6.13 13.29 15.08
CA VAL A 22 -6.53 12.27 14.12
C VAL A 22 -6.38 10.90 14.79
N VAL A 23 -7.47 10.13 14.83
CA VAL A 23 -7.51 8.81 15.47
C VAL A 23 -7.98 7.79 14.45
N ASN A 24 -7.18 6.78 14.20
CA ASN A 24 -7.57 5.65 13.37
C ASN A 24 -7.23 4.34 14.09
N GLY A 25 -8.20 3.47 14.29
CA GLY A 25 -7.95 2.22 15.00
C GLY A 25 -9.15 1.32 15.09
N THR A 26 -8.89 0.09 15.55
CA THR A 26 -9.93 -0.93 15.72
C THR A 26 -9.72 -1.66 17.04
N ILE A 27 -10.79 -1.76 17.83
CA ILE A 27 -10.86 -2.67 18.97
C ILE A 27 -11.17 -4.05 18.42
N SER A 28 -10.28 -5.02 18.66
CA SER A 28 -10.38 -6.35 18.06
C SER A 28 -9.94 -7.45 19.01
N SER A 29 -10.52 -8.63 18.91
CA SER A 29 -10.03 -9.80 19.64
C SER A 29 -8.60 -10.14 19.24
N GLY A 30 -7.78 -10.54 20.20
CA GLY A 30 -6.38 -10.86 20.02
C GLY A 30 -5.46 -9.63 20.03
N TYR A 31 -5.67 -8.66 19.15
CA TYR A 31 -4.80 -7.49 19.05
C TYR A 31 -5.56 -6.25 18.59
N SER A 32 -5.42 -5.17 19.35
CA SER A 32 -5.99 -3.85 19.01
C SER A 32 -4.89 -2.84 18.81
N GLN A 33 -5.02 -1.98 17.79
CA GLN A 33 -4.04 -0.95 17.47
C GLN A 33 -4.73 0.36 17.12
N PHE A 34 -4.12 1.47 17.56
CA PHE A 34 -4.57 2.83 17.32
C PHE A 34 -3.42 3.68 16.82
N HIS A 35 -3.64 4.37 15.71
CA HIS A 35 -2.74 5.38 15.16
C HIS A 35 -3.24 6.75 15.56
N LEU A 36 -2.42 7.49 16.29
CA LEU A 36 -2.73 8.82 16.79
C LEU A 36 -1.75 9.81 16.20
N SER A 37 -2.30 10.83 15.55
CA SER A 37 -1.48 11.90 14.94
C SER A 37 -2.18 13.25 15.06
N TRP A 38 -1.43 14.32 14.81
CA TRP A 38 -1.95 15.67 14.67
C TRP A 38 -2.12 16.02 13.20
N SER A 39 -3.24 16.65 12.86
CA SER A 39 -3.41 17.26 11.53
C SER A 39 -2.44 18.42 11.36
N GLU A 40 -1.91 18.59 10.15
CA GLU A 40 -1.10 19.75 9.78
C GLU A 40 -1.74 20.48 8.60
N PRO A 41 -1.61 21.83 8.53
CA PRO A 41 -2.03 22.58 7.36
C PRO A 41 -1.27 22.14 6.12
N LEU A 42 -1.95 22.07 4.98
CA LEU A 42 -1.38 21.67 3.68
C LEU A 42 -0.19 22.53 3.23
N GLU A 43 -0.08 23.76 3.71
CA GLU A 43 1.04 24.67 3.42
C GLU A 43 2.38 24.15 3.93
N ASN A 44 2.39 23.42 5.04
CA ASN A 44 3.60 22.85 5.62
C ASN A 44 4.02 21.55 4.91
N ALA A 45 3.08 20.83 4.33
CA ALA A 45 3.32 19.59 3.59
C ALA A 45 4.01 19.82 2.22
N ASN A 46 3.93 21.04 1.66
CA ASN A 46 4.43 21.37 0.32
C ASN A 46 5.84 22.01 0.29
N LYS A 47 6.47 22.28 1.43
CA LYS A 47 7.82 22.87 1.46
C LYS A 47 8.89 21.82 1.17
N GLY A 48 9.09 21.50 -0.10
CA GLY A 48 10.31 20.84 -0.59
C GLY A 48 10.21 19.40 -1.09
N LYS A 49 9.01 18.86 -1.32
CA LYS A 49 8.85 17.50 -1.88
C LYS A 49 7.89 17.49 -3.07
N ASP A 50 8.27 16.74 -4.12
CA ASP A 50 7.37 16.45 -5.23
C ASP A 50 6.08 15.78 -4.73
N ARG A 51 4.93 16.18 -5.23
CA ARG A 51 3.55 15.77 -4.83
C ARG A 51 3.27 14.26 -4.81
N LYS A 52 4.25 13.41 -5.07
CA LYS A 52 4.07 11.94 -5.25
C LYS A 52 4.52 11.08 -4.07
N SER A 53 4.99 11.65 -2.98
CA SER A 53 5.57 10.87 -1.88
C SER A 53 5.16 11.45 -0.52
N TYR A 54 3.94 11.15 -0.08
CA TYR A 54 3.63 11.20 1.36
C TYR A 54 4.15 9.91 1.98
N SER A 55 5.18 10.00 2.81
CA SER A 55 5.60 8.89 3.66
C SER A 55 4.92 8.99 5.02
N ILE A 56 4.76 7.87 5.70
CA ILE A 56 4.28 7.82 7.11
C ILE A 56 5.18 8.69 8.02
N GLU A 57 6.42 8.97 7.62
CA GLU A 57 7.38 9.82 8.30
C GLU A 57 7.00 11.32 8.31
N ASP A 58 6.06 11.76 7.47
CA ASP A 58 5.59 13.14 7.39
C ASP A 58 4.43 13.44 8.35
N VAL A 59 3.94 12.44 9.09
CA VAL A 59 2.83 12.56 10.04
C VAL A 59 3.35 12.86 11.44
N LYS A 60 2.86 13.93 12.08
CA LYS A 60 3.25 14.29 13.45
C LYS A 60 2.56 13.34 14.46
N PRO A 61 3.29 12.43 15.11
CA PRO A 61 2.70 11.48 16.05
C PRO A 61 2.21 12.18 17.33
N VAL A 62 1.21 11.60 17.98
CA VAL A 62 0.83 12.00 19.34
C VAL A 62 1.71 11.26 20.33
N GLU A 63 2.56 12.01 21.02
CA GLU A 63 3.50 11.48 21.98
C GLU A 63 2.87 11.32 23.38
N HIS A 64 3.30 10.29 24.10
CA HIS A 64 2.97 10.08 25.52
C HIS A 64 1.47 10.04 25.85
N ALA A 65 0.61 9.66 24.89
CA ALA A 65 -0.79 9.46 25.18
C ALA A 65 -1.01 8.22 26.06
N VAL A 66 -2.01 8.30 26.92
CA VAL A 66 -2.52 7.13 27.65
C VAL A 66 -3.78 6.65 26.93
N VAL A 67 -3.68 5.50 26.29
CA VAL A 67 -4.77 4.88 25.54
C VAL A 67 -5.28 3.66 26.32
N THR A 68 -6.59 3.63 26.60
CA THR A 68 -7.22 2.57 27.36
C THR A 68 -8.54 2.17 26.71
N ILE A 69 -8.73 0.87 26.50
CA ILE A 69 -9.99 0.30 26.04
C ILE A 69 -10.84 -0.06 27.26
N HIS A 70 -12.11 0.28 27.23
CA HIS A 70 -13.08 -0.03 28.28
C HIS A 70 -14.25 -0.81 27.70
N GLY A 71 -14.70 -1.83 28.45
CA GLY A 71 -15.97 -2.49 28.20
C GLY A 71 -17.09 -1.93 29.10
N THR A 72 -18.32 -2.01 28.61
CA THR A 72 -19.52 -1.64 29.45
C THR A 72 -19.78 -2.58 30.60
N ASP A 73 -19.09 -3.70 30.66
CA ASP A 73 -19.05 -4.65 31.78
C ASP A 73 -18.03 -4.27 32.87
N GLY A 74 -17.31 -3.16 32.68
CA GLY A 74 -16.27 -2.69 33.57
C GLY A 74 -14.88 -3.22 33.30
N SER A 75 -14.68 -3.99 32.23
CA SER A 75 -13.35 -4.43 31.78
C SER A 75 -12.52 -3.25 31.29
N GLU A 76 -11.21 -3.32 31.52
CA GLU A 76 -10.26 -2.27 31.13
C GLU A 76 -8.96 -2.89 30.61
N TYR A 77 -8.45 -2.37 29.47
CA TYR A 77 -7.22 -2.84 28.83
C TYR A 77 -6.37 -1.62 28.43
N LYS A 78 -5.16 -1.56 28.97
CA LYS A 78 -4.22 -0.45 28.70
C LYS A 78 -3.35 -0.79 27.51
N CYS A 79 -3.29 0.13 26.53
CA CYS A 79 -2.38 0.03 25.39
C CYS A 79 -1.01 0.62 25.72
N THR A 80 0.02 0.12 25.06
CA THR A 80 1.40 0.60 25.12
C THR A 80 1.78 1.29 23.81
N ASP A 81 2.61 2.31 23.88
CA ASP A 81 3.21 2.93 22.69
C ASP A 81 4.23 1.98 22.09
N ASP A 82 4.06 1.57 20.84
CA ASP A 82 4.93 0.60 20.15
C ASP A 82 6.35 1.13 19.94
N GLY A 83 6.55 2.45 19.98
CA GLY A 83 7.88 3.08 19.87
C GLY A 83 8.58 3.33 21.21
N ALA A 84 7.88 3.18 22.32
CA ALA A 84 8.43 3.53 23.65
C ALA A 84 9.67 2.71 24.02
N GLU A 85 9.75 1.45 23.61
CA GLU A 85 10.89 0.56 23.84
C GLU A 85 12.16 1.04 23.13
N TYR A 86 12.02 1.76 22.02
CA TYR A 86 13.14 2.26 21.19
C TYR A 86 13.46 3.74 21.43
N GLY A 87 12.72 4.39 22.34
CA GLY A 87 12.97 5.78 22.75
C GLY A 87 12.49 6.85 21.76
N TYR A 88 11.66 6.51 20.79
CA TYR A 88 11.01 7.47 19.90
C TYR A 88 9.50 7.18 19.77
N PRO A 89 8.66 8.20 19.88
CA PRO A 89 7.22 8.06 19.76
C PRO A 89 6.84 7.75 18.31
N THR A 90 5.98 6.74 18.14
CA THR A 90 5.47 6.37 16.82
C THR A 90 4.05 6.86 16.58
N GLY A 91 3.35 7.27 17.66
CA GLY A 91 1.91 7.52 17.63
C GLY A 91 1.08 6.25 17.45
N ILE A 92 1.70 5.07 17.55
CA ILE A 92 1.05 3.77 17.44
C ILE A 92 0.93 3.17 18.84
N TYR A 93 -0.32 2.95 19.26
CA TYR A 93 -0.65 2.39 20.57
C TYR A 93 -1.36 1.06 20.37
N SER A 94 -0.85 0.02 21.00
CA SER A 94 -1.39 -1.31 20.84
C SER A 94 -1.57 -2.05 22.16
N CYS A 95 -2.47 -3.02 22.19
CA CYS A 95 -2.61 -3.96 23.28
C CYS A 95 -3.12 -5.32 22.83
N ASN A 96 -2.72 -6.35 23.56
CA ASN A 96 -3.27 -7.69 23.41
C ASN A 96 -4.63 -7.73 24.11
N MET A 97 -5.64 -8.23 23.41
CA MET A 97 -7.01 -8.32 23.85
C MET A 97 -7.41 -9.79 24.01
N PRO A 98 -8.25 -10.13 25.01
CA PRO A 98 -8.91 -11.43 25.02
C PRO A 98 -9.90 -11.52 23.86
N MET A 99 -10.55 -12.68 23.71
CA MET A 99 -11.73 -12.79 22.87
C MET A 99 -12.79 -11.81 23.39
N LEU A 100 -13.24 -10.89 22.55
CA LEU A 100 -14.27 -9.91 22.92
C LEU A 100 -15.62 -10.60 23.13
N ASN A 101 -16.37 -10.12 24.11
CA ASN A 101 -17.73 -10.59 24.35
C ASN A 101 -18.68 -9.84 23.39
N PRO A 102 -19.44 -10.54 22.52
CA PRO A 102 -20.37 -9.91 21.58
C PRO A 102 -21.50 -9.12 22.23
N ASP A 103 -21.79 -9.38 23.50
CA ASP A 103 -22.84 -8.67 24.26
C ASP A 103 -22.35 -7.41 24.96
N VAL A 104 -21.05 -7.20 25.06
CA VAL A 104 -20.41 -6.04 25.68
C VAL A 104 -20.10 -5.00 24.59
N SER A 105 -20.36 -3.74 24.88
CA SER A 105 -19.91 -2.64 24.03
C SER A 105 -18.57 -2.11 24.52
N TYR A 106 -17.65 -1.88 23.60
CA TYR A 106 -16.30 -1.40 23.88
C TYR A 106 -16.08 0.00 23.35
N TYR A 107 -15.25 0.79 24.04
CA TYR A 107 -14.86 2.14 23.64
C TYR A 107 -13.43 2.44 24.09
N VAL A 108 -12.79 3.40 23.44
CA VAL A 108 -11.45 3.85 23.82
C VAL A 108 -11.51 5.19 24.55
N ILE A 109 -10.65 5.36 25.54
CA ILE A 109 -10.32 6.65 26.15
C ILE A 109 -8.86 6.95 25.82
N ILE A 110 -8.63 8.14 25.26
CA ILE A 110 -7.31 8.65 24.90
C ILE A 110 -7.08 9.92 25.72
N LYS A 111 -6.02 9.92 26.54
CA LYS A 111 -5.59 11.09 27.31
C LYS A 111 -4.25 11.56 26.78
N CYS A 112 -4.18 12.79 26.34
CA CYS A 112 -2.95 13.46 25.92
C CYS A 112 -2.90 14.87 26.51
N ASN A 113 -1.82 15.60 26.25
CA ASN A 113 -1.63 16.96 26.81
C ASN A 113 -2.76 17.93 26.47
N GLU A 114 -3.42 17.74 25.32
CA GLU A 114 -4.44 18.65 24.80
C GLU A 114 -5.87 18.28 25.20
N GLY A 115 -6.05 17.16 25.90
CA GLY A 115 -7.35 16.78 26.40
C GLY A 115 -7.57 15.29 26.56
N THR A 116 -8.81 14.97 26.91
CA THR A 116 -9.30 13.59 26.98
C THR A 116 -10.34 13.35 25.91
N TYR A 117 -10.14 12.32 25.12
CA TYR A 117 -11.01 11.93 24.02
C TYR A 117 -11.63 10.58 24.30
N ARG A 118 -12.87 10.40 23.87
CA ARG A 118 -13.60 9.15 24.08
C ARG A 118 -14.39 8.78 22.83
N SER A 119 -14.29 7.51 22.41
CA SER A 119 -15.14 6.97 21.36
C SER A 119 -16.53 6.58 21.90
N THR A 120 -17.50 6.51 21.01
CA THR A 120 -18.82 5.93 21.29
C THR A 120 -18.65 4.43 21.56
N PRO A 121 -19.35 3.85 22.58
CA PRO A 121 -19.34 2.41 22.77
C PRO A 121 -19.97 1.67 21.60
N GLU A 122 -19.25 0.71 21.03
CA GLU A 122 -19.72 -0.14 19.92
C GLU A 122 -19.62 -1.62 20.29
N LYS A 123 -20.57 -2.43 19.81
CA LYS A 123 -20.52 -3.89 19.93
C LYS A 123 -19.59 -4.45 18.89
N PRO A 124 -18.77 -5.46 19.21
CA PRO A 124 -17.90 -6.10 18.24
C PRO A 124 -18.72 -6.85 17.19
N ILE A 125 -18.43 -6.58 15.92
CA ILE A 125 -19.11 -7.19 14.78
C ILE A 125 -18.35 -8.43 14.35
N ARG A 126 -19.07 -9.55 14.16
CA ARG A 126 -18.49 -10.77 13.61
C ARG A 126 -18.30 -10.62 12.12
N THR A 127 -17.11 -10.90 11.65
CA THR A 127 -16.79 -10.95 10.22
C THR A 127 -17.11 -12.34 9.69
N PRO A 128 -18.00 -12.47 8.67
CA PRO A 128 -18.26 -13.73 8.03
C PRO A 128 -17.10 -14.18 7.16
N ASP A 129 -17.06 -15.48 6.87
CA ASP A 129 -16.04 -16.09 6.04
C ASP A 129 -16.08 -15.59 4.59
N ILE A 130 -14.93 -15.58 3.94
CA ILE A 130 -14.81 -15.38 2.50
C ILE A 130 -15.17 -16.70 1.82
N GLU A 131 -16.21 -16.71 0.98
CA GLU A 131 -16.59 -17.90 0.23
C GLU A 131 -15.61 -18.19 -0.90
N THR A 132 -15.27 -17.16 -1.71
CA THR A 132 -14.27 -17.26 -2.77
C THR A 132 -13.45 -15.98 -2.89
N LEU A 133 -12.17 -16.17 -3.17
CA LEU A 133 -11.25 -15.14 -3.63
C LEU A 133 -10.62 -15.68 -4.90
N GLU A 134 -10.97 -15.10 -6.05
CA GLU A 134 -10.59 -15.60 -7.35
C GLU A 134 -10.12 -14.48 -8.28
N TYR A 135 -9.41 -14.83 -9.33
CA TYR A 135 -9.10 -13.90 -10.42
C TYR A 135 -9.88 -14.28 -11.68
N PHE A 136 -10.14 -13.29 -12.49
CA PHE A 136 -10.84 -13.48 -13.76
C PHE A 136 -10.20 -12.60 -14.84
N GLN A 137 -10.04 -13.16 -16.02
CA GLN A 137 -9.66 -12.42 -17.23
C GLN A 137 -10.63 -12.82 -18.33
N LYS A 138 -11.41 -11.87 -18.80
CA LYS A 138 -12.51 -12.11 -19.75
C LYS A 138 -12.01 -12.66 -21.09
N ASP A 139 -10.94 -12.06 -21.61
CA ASP A 139 -10.30 -12.45 -22.88
C ASP A 139 -8.84 -12.00 -22.90
N SER A 140 -8.14 -12.27 -23.99
CA SER A 140 -6.72 -11.95 -24.13
C SER A 140 -6.39 -10.45 -24.21
N LEU A 141 -7.38 -9.59 -24.31
CA LEU A 141 -7.20 -8.13 -24.37
C LEU A 141 -7.64 -7.44 -23.07
N SER A 142 -8.32 -8.18 -22.19
CA SER A 142 -8.84 -7.68 -20.91
C SER A 142 -7.78 -7.67 -19.82
N ASP A 143 -7.96 -6.79 -18.86
CA ASP A 143 -7.19 -6.73 -17.62
C ASP A 143 -7.55 -7.88 -16.69
N VAL A 144 -6.84 -8.05 -15.60
CA VAL A 144 -7.05 -9.12 -14.62
C VAL A 144 -7.84 -8.56 -13.44
N GLU A 145 -9.06 -9.06 -13.27
CA GLU A 145 -9.92 -8.70 -12.16
C GLU A 145 -9.68 -9.62 -10.96
N VAL A 146 -9.57 -9.05 -9.76
CA VAL A 146 -9.60 -9.80 -8.49
C VAL A 146 -11.00 -9.72 -7.92
N LEU A 147 -11.64 -10.86 -7.77
CA LEU A 147 -13.05 -11.00 -7.41
C LEU A 147 -13.22 -11.69 -6.07
N LEU A 148 -14.13 -11.15 -5.26
CA LEU A 148 -14.50 -11.66 -3.94
C LEU A 148 -15.95 -12.09 -3.90
N THR A 149 -16.24 -13.22 -3.27
CA THR A 149 -17.59 -13.59 -2.85
C THR A 149 -17.61 -13.77 -1.34
N THR A 150 -18.53 -13.07 -0.68
CA THR A 150 -18.73 -13.15 0.78
C THR A 150 -20.22 -12.97 1.12
N ALA A 151 -20.66 -13.61 2.18
CA ALA A 151 -22.02 -13.49 2.70
C ALA A 151 -22.02 -13.63 4.21
N ASP A 152 -23.00 -13.05 4.89
CA ASP A 152 -23.28 -13.34 6.29
C ASP A 152 -24.47 -14.32 6.38
N PRO A 153 -24.23 -15.64 6.47
CA PRO A 153 -25.28 -16.64 6.50
C PRO A 153 -26.14 -16.57 7.77
N ASP A 154 -25.63 -15.98 8.84
CA ASP A 154 -26.35 -15.83 10.10
C ASP A 154 -27.35 -14.65 10.04
N ASN A 155 -27.17 -13.72 9.09
CA ASN A 155 -27.99 -12.53 8.91
C ASN A 155 -28.32 -12.24 7.43
N PRO A 156 -28.95 -13.16 6.70
CA PRO A 156 -29.13 -13.05 5.25
C PRO A 156 -29.99 -11.85 4.82
N ASP A 157 -30.88 -11.39 5.71
CA ASP A 157 -31.79 -10.28 5.44
C ASP A 157 -31.24 -8.91 5.87
N LYS A 158 -30.04 -8.87 6.49
CA LYS A 158 -29.41 -7.63 6.92
C LYS A 158 -28.35 -7.18 5.94
N THR A 159 -28.30 -5.88 5.72
CA THR A 159 -27.17 -5.29 4.99
C THR A 159 -25.90 -5.38 5.83
N SER A 160 -24.90 -6.03 5.29
CA SER A 160 -23.55 -6.10 5.86
C SER A 160 -22.62 -5.09 5.18
N TYR A 161 -21.71 -4.55 5.93
CA TYR A 161 -20.70 -3.61 5.48
C TYR A 161 -19.33 -4.17 5.76
N PHE A 162 -18.38 -3.97 4.84
CA PHE A 162 -17.04 -4.52 4.90
C PHE A 162 -15.99 -3.47 4.56
N THR A 163 -14.82 -3.62 5.17
CA THR A 163 -13.58 -3.01 4.71
C THR A 163 -12.57 -4.10 4.43
N TRP A 164 -11.67 -3.84 3.48
CA TRP A 164 -10.64 -4.78 3.08
C TRP A 164 -9.27 -4.10 3.04
N ASP A 165 -8.30 -4.79 3.63
CA ASP A 165 -6.89 -4.50 3.46
C ASP A 165 -6.25 -5.63 2.67
N TYR A 166 -5.29 -5.29 1.80
CA TYR A 166 -4.54 -6.30 1.10
C TYR A 166 -3.05 -6.01 1.05
N LYS A 167 -2.30 -7.10 0.90
CA LYS A 167 -0.87 -7.08 0.58
C LYS A 167 -0.67 -7.85 -0.71
N GLU A 168 0.24 -7.35 -1.52
CA GLU A 168 0.62 -7.95 -2.79
C GLU A 168 2.07 -8.38 -2.75
N THR A 169 2.37 -9.46 -3.44
CA THR A 169 3.75 -9.88 -3.69
C THR A 169 3.84 -10.41 -5.11
N TRP A 170 4.79 -9.91 -5.89
CA TRP A 170 4.96 -10.37 -7.25
C TRP A 170 6.41 -10.60 -7.62
N GLU A 171 6.61 -11.58 -8.53
CA GLU A 171 7.91 -11.89 -9.09
C GLU A 171 8.21 -10.99 -10.27
N ILE A 172 9.40 -10.44 -10.29
CA ILE A 172 9.96 -9.77 -11.45
C ILE A 172 11.23 -10.49 -11.93
N ARG A 173 11.50 -10.35 -13.23
CA ARG A 173 12.72 -10.88 -13.86
C ARG A 173 13.43 -9.78 -14.64
N PRO A 174 14.74 -9.90 -14.85
CA PRO A 174 15.45 -9.00 -15.72
C PRO A 174 14.87 -9.08 -17.15
N THR A 175 14.76 -7.94 -17.82
CA THR A 175 14.29 -7.88 -19.20
C THR A 175 15.37 -8.28 -20.19
N ARG A 176 16.65 -8.30 -19.75
CA ARG A 176 17.83 -8.75 -20.50
C ARG A 176 18.75 -9.59 -19.61
N ILE A 177 19.49 -10.49 -20.24
CA ILE A 177 20.49 -11.32 -19.58
C ILE A 177 21.82 -11.12 -20.33
N THR A 178 22.90 -10.97 -19.60
CA THR A 178 24.25 -10.95 -20.16
C THR A 178 25.15 -11.92 -19.38
N SER A 179 26.11 -12.47 -20.07
CA SER A 179 27.18 -13.31 -19.48
C SER A 179 28.55 -12.68 -19.57
N ILE A 180 28.64 -11.44 -20.06
CA ILE A 180 29.89 -10.73 -20.31
C ILE A 180 29.91 -9.37 -19.63
N TYR A 181 31.11 -8.88 -19.35
CA TYR A 181 31.34 -7.52 -18.85
C TYR A 181 32.67 -6.99 -19.41
N PHE A 182 32.85 -5.69 -19.39
CA PHE A 182 34.12 -5.05 -19.70
C PHE A 182 34.90 -4.81 -18.40
N ASP A 183 36.11 -5.32 -18.34
CA ASP A 183 37.01 -5.14 -17.21
C ASP A 183 37.93 -3.94 -17.47
N ILE A 184 37.77 -2.89 -16.67
CA ILE A 184 38.49 -1.62 -16.83
C ILE A 184 39.98 -1.79 -16.50
N GLU A 185 40.35 -2.65 -15.57
CA GLU A 185 41.73 -2.84 -15.13
C GLU A 185 42.58 -3.50 -16.22
N THR A 186 42.01 -4.49 -16.89
CA THR A 186 42.68 -5.22 -17.97
C THR A 186 42.31 -4.73 -19.35
N MET A 187 41.38 -3.76 -19.46
CA MET A 187 40.86 -3.20 -20.70
C MET A 187 40.36 -4.28 -21.67
N THR A 188 39.74 -5.33 -21.17
CA THR A 188 39.26 -6.46 -21.95
C THR A 188 37.84 -6.90 -21.59
N ARG A 189 37.17 -7.52 -22.57
CA ARG A 189 35.94 -8.25 -22.34
C ARG A 189 36.22 -9.53 -21.54
N LYS A 190 35.45 -9.77 -20.50
CA LYS A 190 35.47 -10.99 -19.70
C LYS A 190 34.11 -11.63 -19.60
N TYR A 191 34.08 -12.94 -19.34
CA TYR A 191 32.84 -13.65 -18.97
C TYR A 191 32.57 -13.47 -17.49
N MET A 192 31.29 -13.34 -17.15
CA MET A 192 30.86 -13.25 -15.75
C MET A 192 31.09 -14.58 -15.04
N THR A 193 31.75 -14.51 -13.91
CA THR A 193 31.79 -15.62 -12.94
C THR A 193 30.45 -15.73 -12.21
N LYS A 194 30.21 -16.85 -11.55
CA LYS A 194 28.96 -17.10 -10.80
C LYS A 194 28.64 -15.97 -9.81
N ASP A 195 29.66 -15.41 -9.17
CA ASP A 195 29.54 -14.34 -8.17
C ASP A 195 29.20 -12.97 -8.76
N ARG A 196 29.41 -12.78 -10.06
CA ARG A 196 29.12 -11.53 -10.78
C ARG A 196 27.81 -11.57 -11.59
N GLN A 197 27.16 -12.73 -11.65
CA GLN A 197 25.88 -12.85 -12.37
C GLN A 197 24.80 -12.02 -11.68
N TYR A 198 24.00 -11.35 -12.49
CA TYR A 198 22.82 -10.65 -12.00
C TYR A 198 21.75 -11.66 -11.54
N PRO A 199 20.94 -11.29 -10.54
CA PRO A 199 19.82 -12.13 -10.09
C PRO A 199 18.84 -12.40 -11.22
N LYS A 200 18.45 -13.66 -11.40
CA LYS A 200 17.48 -14.05 -12.43
C LYS A 200 16.04 -13.79 -12.04
N ARG A 201 15.78 -13.55 -10.75
CA ARG A 201 14.46 -13.31 -10.16
C ARG A 201 14.58 -12.33 -9.01
N GLY A 202 13.51 -11.60 -8.77
CA GLY A 202 13.34 -10.76 -7.61
C GLY A 202 11.86 -10.65 -7.25
N TRP A 203 11.57 -10.20 -6.04
CA TRP A 203 10.22 -10.02 -5.53
C TRP A 203 10.01 -8.60 -5.06
N LYS A 204 8.83 -8.08 -5.38
CA LYS A 204 8.37 -6.79 -4.92
C LYS A 204 7.10 -6.97 -4.08
N PHE A 205 6.83 -5.97 -3.27
CA PHE A 205 5.72 -5.96 -2.34
C PHE A 205 4.89 -4.70 -2.53
N GLY A 206 3.59 -4.82 -2.35
CA GLY A 206 2.64 -3.73 -2.35
C GLY A 206 1.58 -3.92 -1.27
N ARG A 207 0.82 -2.88 -1.07
CA ARG A 207 -0.39 -2.87 -0.22
C ARG A 207 -1.40 -1.92 -0.83
N ASN A 208 -2.64 -1.97 -0.36
CA ASN A 208 -3.65 -1.03 -0.84
C ASN A 208 -3.25 0.42 -0.54
N GLU A 209 -3.34 1.24 -1.58
CA GLU A 209 -3.15 2.69 -1.50
C GLU A 209 -4.48 3.43 -1.36
N ILE A 210 -5.58 2.73 -1.58
CA ILE A 210 -6.94 3.26 -1.53
C ILE A 210 -7.77 2.49 -0.50
N ILE A 211 -8.73 3.17 0.10
CA ILE A 211 -9.69 2.57 1.02
C ILE A 211 -10.63 1.68 0.22
N LEU A 212 -10.65 0.39 0.54
CA LEU A 212 -11.59 -0.57 -0.01
C LEU A 212 -12.71 -0.82 0.99
N ALA A 213 -13.90 -0.34 0.69
CA ALA A 213 -15.09 -0.58 1.48
C ALA A 213 -16.28 -0.90 0.57
N GLY A 214 -17.15 -1.79 1.03
CA GLY A 214 -18.31 -2.23 0.28
C GLY A 214 -19.47 -2.64 1.19
N SER A 215 -20.66 -2.82 0.58
CA SER A 215 -21.85 -3.26 1.31
C SER A 215 -22.69 -4.22 0.48
N THR A 216 -23.47 -5.04 1.17
CA THR A 216 -24.40 -5.99 0.53
C THR A 216 -25.74 -5.35 0.14
N ILE A 217 -25.92 -4.04 0.27
CA ILE A 217 -27.21 -3.33 0.08
C ILE A 217 -27.84 -3.59 -1.29
N HIS A 218 -27.03 -3.82 -2.31
CA HIS A 218 -27.51 -4.09 -3.67
C HIS A 218 -27.46 -5.58 -4.06
N TYR A 219 -27.21 -6.46 -3.08
CA TYR A 219 -27.08 -7.89 -3.33
C TYR A 219 -28.23 -8.68 -2.70
N ALA A 220 -28.96 -9.44 -3.51
CA ALA A 220 -30.05 -10.27 -3.02
C ALA A 220 -29.57 -11.31 -2.01
N GLY A 221 -30.31 -11.46 -0.90
CA GLY A 221 -29.97 -12.40 0.15
C GLY A 221 -28.66 -12.05 0.91
N GLY A 222 -28.24 -10.76 0.88
CA GLY A 222 -27.05 -10.33 1.60
C GLY A 222 -25.73 -10.95 1.14
N ARG A 223 -25.72 -11.61 -0.05
CA ARG A 223 -24.55 -12.27 -0.60
C ARG A 223 -23.90 -11.42 -1.69
N MET A 224 -22.75 -10.85 -1.37
CA MET A 224 -21.90 -10.11 -2.31
C MET A 224 -21.15 -11.11 -3.20
N SER A 225 -21.65 -11.29 -4.42
CA SER A 225 -21.11 -12.27 -5.38
C SER A 225 -20.24 -11.59 -6.42
N LYS A 226 -19.01 -12.09 -6.58
CA LYS A 226 -18.02 -11.59 -7.56
C LYS A 226 -17.82 -10.08 -7.50
N TYR A 227 -17.71 -9.58 -6.28
CA TYR A 227 -17.36 -8.16 -6.05
C TYR A 227 -15.92 -7.91 -6.51
N GLN A 228 -15.75 -6.95 -7.42
CA GLN A 228 -14.45 -6.58 -7.95
C GLN A 228 -13.68 -5.76 -6.91
N LEU A 229 -12.59 -6.33 -6.39
CA LEU A 229 -11.69 -5.66 -5.46
C LEU A 229 -10.64 -4.82 -6.18
N LEU A 230 -10.05 -5.40 -7.24
CA LEU A 230 -9.00 -4.78 -8.03
C LEU A 230 -9.21 -5.08 -9.52
N ASP A 231 -8.67 -4.15 -10.31
CA ASP A 231 -8.43 -4.32 -11.74
C ASP A 231 -6.94 -4.09 -11.99
N ILE A 232 -6.24 -5.13 -12.46
CA ILE A 232 -4.79 -5.09 -12.68
C ILE A 232 -4.56 -5.07 -14.19
N PRO A 233 -4.04 -3.96 -14.75
CA PRO A 233 -3.73 -3.87 -16.16
C PRO A 233 -2.84 -5.03 -16.63
N ARG A 234 -3.13 -5.61 -17.78
CA ARG A 234 -2.36 -6.75 -18.31
C ARG A 234 -0.92 -6.42 -18.67
N ASP A 235 -0.56 -5.15 -18.75
CA ASP A 235 0.81 -4.64 -18.93
C ASP A 235 1.46 -4.17 -17.62
N ASP A 236 0.77 -4.34 -16.49
CA ASP A 236 1.32 -4.07 -15.18
C ASP A 236 2.41 -5.11 -14.82
N GLU A 237 3.49 -4.64 -14.22
CA GLU A 237 4.60 -5.49 -13.77
C GLU A 237 4.15 -6.60 -12.81
N ARG A 238 3.11 -6.36 -12.00
CA ARG A 238 2.56 -7.31 -11.03
C ARG A 238 2.11 -8.63 -11.65
N VAL A 239 1.58 -8.58 -12.87
CA VAL A 239 1.11 -9.78 -13.58
C VAL A 239 2.11 -10.33 -14.59
N SER A 240 3.41 -10.00 -14.45
CA SER A 240 4.44 -10.48 -15.38
C SER A 240 4.76 -11.97 -15.22
N TRP A 241 4.87 -12.48 -13.97
CA TRP A 241 5.31 -13.86 -13.70
C TRP A 241 4.44 -14.57 -12.69
N TYR A 242 4.63 -14.32 -11.40
CA TYR A 242 3.81 -14.87 -10.32
C TYR A 242 3.33 -13.74 -9.43
N TYR A 243 2.08 -13.81 -9.05
CA TYR A 243 1.43 -12.82 -8.21
C TYR A 243 0.73 -13.51 -7.04
N CYS A 244 0.90 -12.96 -5.86
CA CYS A 244 0.24 -13.38 -4.63
C CYS A 244 -0.56 -12.19 -4.08
N PHE A 245 -1.79 -12.43 -3.72
CA PHE A 245 -2.70 -11.46 -3.16
C PHE A 245 -3.21 -11.96 -1.80
N ASP A 246 -2.87 -11.25 -0.74
CA ASP A 246 -3.28 -11.50 0.64
C ASP A 246 -4.36 -10.50 1.01
N LEU A 247 -5.56 -10.98 1.25
CA LEU A 247 -6.73 -10.19 1.63
C LEU A 247 -7.06 -10.38 3.10
N THR A 248 -7.32 -9.28 3.79
CA THR A 248 -7.92 -9.27 5.13
C THR A 248 -9.28 -8.59 5.04
N GLN A 249 -10.35 -9.31 5.38
CA GLN A 249 -11.72 -8.81 5.44
C GLN A 249 -12.10 -8.51 6.88
N ARG A 250 -12.76 -7.38 7.09
CA ARG A 250 -13.37 -7.00 8.36
C ARG A 250 -14.80 -6.49 8.13
N ALA A 251 -15.77 -7.04 8.87
CA ALA A 251 -17.11 -6.48 8.93
C ALA A 251 -17.11 -5.24 9.83
N ILE A 252 -17.81 -4.21 9.37
CA ILE A 252 -17.85 -2.88 10.00
C ILE A 252 -19.28 -2.40 10.22
N SER A 253 -19.47 -1.43 11.09
CA SER A 253 -20.76 -0.78 11.27
C SER A 253 -21.13 0.09 10.05
N LYS A 254 -22.41 0.42 9.91
CA LYS A 254 -22.85 1.37 8.88
C LYS A 254 -22.16 2.73 9.06
N ALA A 255 -22.00 3.18 10.29
CA ALA A 255 -21.37 4.47 10.59
C ALA A 255 -19.87 4.47 10.23
N GLU A 256 -19.16 3.37 10.50
CA GLU A 256 -17.77 3.20 10.07
C GLU A 256 -17.67 3.16 8.54
N TYR A 257 -18.58 2.46 7.87
CA TYR A 257 -18.64 2.43 6.40
C TYR A 257 -18.85 3.84 5.80
N GLU A 258 -19.73 4.64 6.38
CA GLU A 258 -19.96 6.03 5.95
C GLU A 258 -18.70 6.89 6.16
N TYR A 259 -17.97 6.67 7.25
CA TYR A 259 -16.67 7.31 7.49
C TYR A 259 -15.63 6.91 6.42
N GLU A 260 -15.50 5.61 6.15
CA GLU A 260 -14.55 5.11 5.12
C GLU A 260 -14.85 5.66 3.73
N LEU A 261 -16.14 5.76 3.37
CA LEU A 261 -16.56 6.39 2.12
C LEU A 261 -16.21 7.88 2.07
N ALA A 262 -16.43 8.62 3.16
CA ALA A 262 -16.09 10.03 3.23
C ALA A 262 -14.55 10.24 3.10
N CYS A 263 -13.74 9.41 3.75
CA CYS A 263 -12.28 9.44 3.62
C CYS A 263 -11.83 9.12 2.19
N ARG A 264 -12.42 8.11 1.56
CA ARG A 264 -12.13 7.76 0.17
C ARG A 264 -12.46 8.90 -0.78
N GLN A 265 -13.62 9.52 -0.61
CA GLN A 265 -14.05 10.66 -1.41
C GLN A 265 -13.11 11.86 -1.23
N ALA A 266 -12.75 12.21 0.01
CA ALA A 266 -11.81 13.28 0.29
C ALA A 266 -10.42 13.02 -0.33
N GLY A 267 -9.92 11.79 -0.29
CA GLY A 267 -8.64 11.42 -0.90
C GLY A 267 -8.65 11.55 -2.44
N TRP A 268 -9.75 11.22 -3.10
CA TRP A 268 -9.88 11.37 -4.56
C TRP A 268 -10.03 12.83 -4.98
N GLU A 269 -10.72 13.64 -4.18
CA GLU A 269 -11.05 15.03 -4.51
C GLU A 269 -9.92 16.02 -4.19
N MET A 270 -8.92 15.64 -3.41
CA MET A 270 -7.74 16.48 -3.14
C MET A 270 -6.94 16.87 -4.41
N GLY A 271 -7.30 16.34 -5.58
CA GLY A 271 -6.80 16.77 -6.90
C GLY A 271 -7.68 17.78 -7.64
N GLY A 272 -8.85 18.14 -7.16
CA GLY A 272 -9.84 18.99 -7.84
C GLY A 272 -9.95 20.39 -7.25
N LEU A 273 -9.99 21.41 -8.13
CA LEU A 273 -10.04 22.84 -7.78
C LEU A 273 -11.34 23.29 -7.09
N PHE A 274 -12.35 22.40 -6.98
CA PHE A 274 -13.71 22.72 -6.50
C PHE A 274 -14.28 21.69 -5.53
N THR A 275 -13.44 21.07 -4.72
CA THR A 275 -13.94 20.11 -3.72
C THR A 275 -14.66 20.85 -2.61
N PRO A 276 -15.96 20.62 -2.36
CA PRO A 276 -16.59 21.08 -1.14
C PRO A 276 -15.88 20.38 0.03
N GLN A 277 -15.22 21.12 0.90
CA GLN A 277 -14.76 20.57 2.16
C GLN A 277 -15.98 19.97 2.87
N PRO A 278 -15.99 18.68 3.23
CA PRO A 278 -17.06 18.15 4.04
C PRO A 278 -17.10 18.97 5.32
N SER A 279 -18.19 19.61 5.60
CA SER A 279 -18.36 20.50 6.77
C SER A 279 -18.16 19.76 8.09
N SER A 280 -18.19 18.40 8.07
CA SER A 280 -17.72 17.53 9.15
C SER A 280 -17.55 16.11 8.60
N PHE A 281 -16.39 15.50 8.83
CA PHE A 281 -16.25 14.04 8.69
C PHE A 281 -17.10 13.36 9.75
N PRO A 282 -17.85 12.30 9.41
CA PRO A 282 -18.49 11.49 10.41
C PRO A 282 -17.42 10.90 11.34
N THR A 283 -17.58 11.03 12.64
CA THR A 283 -16.66 10.51 13.65
C THR A 283 -17.45 9.96 14.82
N ASN A 284 -16.96 8.90 15.43
CA ASN A 284 -17.51 8.38 16.67
C ASN A 284 -16.69 8.80 17.91
N ILE A 285 -15.78 9.77 17.76
CA ILE A 285 -14.89 10.22 18.83
C ILE A 285 -15.21 11.68 19.18
N ARG A 286 -15.13 12.01 20.45
CA ARG A 286 -15.32 13.39 20.93
C ARG A 286 -14.31 13.71 22.02
N CYS A 287 -13.88 14.97 22.09
CA CYS A 287 -13.17 15.51 23.23
C CYS A 287 -14.17 15.68 24.38
N THR A 288 -13.79 15.27 25.60
CA THR A 288 -14.63 15.36 26.80
C THR A 288 -14.21 16.48 27.74
N THR A 289 -13.05 17.10 27.50
CA THR A 289 -12.48 18.19 28.32
C THR A 289 -12.55 19.55 27.64
N SER A 290 -12.82 19.60 26.34
CA SER A 290 -12.94 20.84 25.57
C SER A 290 -13.90 20.65 24.39
N SER A 291 -14.11 21.69 23.61
CA SER A 291 -14.85 21.65 22.33
C SER A 291 -13.97 21.31 21.13
N ASN A 292 -12.73 20.85 21.36
CA ASN A 292 -11.81 20.52 20.28
C ASN A 292 -12.41 19.43 19.36
N ARG A 293 -12.33 19.69 18.08
CA ARG A 293 -12.74 18.73 17.04
C ARG A 293 -11.73 17.60 16.97
N VAL A 294 -12.18 16.47 16.47
CA VAL A 294 -11.36 15.26 16.25
C VAL A 294 -11.76 14.64 14.92
N ILE A 295 -10.80 14.11 14.21
CA ILE A 295 -11.00 13.38 12.96
C ILE A 295 -10.68 11.91 13.24
N GLY A 296 -11.45 11.01 12.65
CA GLY A 296 -11.17 9.59 12.73
C GLY A 296 -12.34 8.77 13.24
N TYR A 297 -12.10 7.47 13.28
CA TYR A 297 -13.08 6.48 13.72
C TYR A 297 -12.39 5.36 14.48
N VAL A 298 -13.06 4.83 15.50
CA VAL A 298 -12.65 3.64 16.23
C VAL A 298 -13.66 2.54 15.96
N GLY A 299 -13.26 1.58 15.12
CA GLY A 299 -14.08 0.40 14.84
C GLY A 299 -14.05 -0.61 15.98
N CYS A 300 -15.03 -1.56 15.97
CA CYS A 300 -15.07 -2.66 16.92
C CYS A 300 -15.41 -3.97 16.18
N SER A 301 -14.46 -4.92 16.19
CA SER A 301 -14.58 -6.17 15.43
C SER A 301 -14.31 -7.39 16.32
N LEU A 302 -15.13 -8.42 16.19
CA LEU A 302 -14.91 -9.69 16.90
C LEU A 302 -13.74 -10.46 16.30
N ASN A 303 -13.58 -10.43 14.99
CA ASN A 303 -12.55 -11.15 14.25
C ASN A 303 -12.30 -10.50 12.89
N THR A 304 -11.18 -10.86 12.29
CA THR A 304 -10.88 -10.60 10.87
C THR A 304 -10.74 -11.94 10.15
N ILE A 305 -11.05 -11.96 8.85
CA ILE A 305 -10.89 -13.14 7.99
C ILE A 305 -9.79 -12.86 6.99
N TRP A 306 -8.87 -13.77 6.89
CA TRP A 306 -7.76 -13.70 5.94
C TRP A 306 -7.92 -14.76 4.86
N ALA A 307 -7.60 -14.36 3.62
CA ALA A 307 -7.56 -15.25 2.47
C ALA A 307 -6.36 -14.92 1.58
N ARG A 308 -5.82 -15.94 0.91
CA ARG A 308 -4.69 -15.81 -0.03
C ARG A 308 -5.05 -16.42 -1.37
N MET A 309 -4.67 -15.71 -2.43
CA MET A 309 -4.80 -16.15 -3.81
C MET A 309 -3.44 -16.05 -4.52
N TYR A 310 -3.17 -17.03 -5.40
CA TYR A 310 -2.00 -17.03 -6.26
C TYR A 310 -2.42 -17.01 -7.73
N ILE A 311 -1.70 -16.25 -8.54
CA ILE A 311 -1.85 -16.27 -9.99
C ILE A 311 -0.53 -16.71 -10.62
N ASP A 312 -0.56 -17.81 -11.36
CA ASP A 312 0.48 -18.16 -12.30
C ASP A 312 0.25 -17.33 -13.58
N CYS A 313 0.88 -16.17 -13.64
CA CYS A 313 0.67 -15.23 -14.73
C CYS A 313 1.21 -15.74 -16.08
N THR A 314 1.94 -16.87 -16.10
CA THR A 314 2.32 -17.52 -17.35
C THR A 314 1.14 -18.15 -18.08
N LYS A 315 0.04 -18.38 -17.37
CA LYS A 315 -1.17 -19.04 -17.89
C LYS A 315 -2.27 -18.04 -18.30
N ILE A 316 -2.04 -16.74 -18.11
CA ILE A 316 -2.96 -15.67 -18.50
C ILE A 316 -2.35 -14.81 -19.62
N SER A 317 -3.20 -14.02 -20.27
CA SER A 317 -2.74 -13.05 -21.24
C SER A 317 -2.11 -11.84 -20.55
N ARG A 318 -0.85 -11.54 -20.87
CA ARG A 318 -0.09 -10.45 -20.28
C ARG A 318 0.84 -9.80 -21.28
N ILE A 319 1.27 -8.59 -20.97
CA ILE A 319 2.31 -7.88 -21.73
C ILE A 319 3.51 -7.74 -20.79
N LEU A 320 4.61 -8.37 -21.16
CA LEU A 320 5.84 -8.25 -20.36
C LEU A 320 6.47 -6.87 -20.51
N PRO A 321 7.12 -6.35 -19.46
CA PRO A 321 7.89 -5.12 -19.51
C PRO A 321 8.90 -5.15 -20.66
N LYS A 322 8.96 -4.07 -21.44
CA LYS A 322 9.90 -3.94 -22.55
C LYS A 322 11.24 -3.43 -22.03
N PRO A 323 12.36 -4.03 -22.49
CA PRO A 323 13.68 -3.51 -22.15
C PRO A 323 13.93 -2.12 -22.76
N ASN A 324 14.77 -1.34 -22.12
CA ASN A 324 15.23 -0.07 -22.63
C ASN A 324 15.98 -0.25 -23.98
N LYS A 325 16.06 0.82 -24.77
CA LYS A 325 16.79 0.77 -26.03
C LYS A 325 18.30 0.61 -25.78
N LEU A 326 18.91 -0.36 -26.46
CA LEU A 326 20.37 -0.54 -26.40
C LEU A 326 21.10 0.60 -27.09
N LYS A 327 22.20 1.03 -26.50
CA LYS A 327 23.17 1.92 -27.14
C LYS A 327 24.16 1.08 -27.93
N LYS A 328 24.20 1.27 -29.23
CA LYS A 328 25.14 0.62 -30.12
C LYS A 328 26.36 1.54 -30.33
N LEU A 329 27.54 0.97 -30.22
CA LEU A 329 28.78 1.63 -30.63
C LEU A 329 29.40 0.85 -31.78
N ASP A 330 29.54 1.50 -32.91
CA ASP A 330 30.23 0.99 -34.11
C ASP A 330 31.69 1.46 -34.06
N ASP A 331 32.62 0.64 -34.51
CA ASP A 331 34.07 0.89 -34.46
C ASP A 331 34.54 1.25 -33.03
N CYS A 332 34.05 0.49 -32.05
CA CYS A 332 34.26 0.75 -30.63
C CYS A 332 35.73 0.52 -30.24
N GLN A 333 36.33 1.51 -29.59
CA GLN A 333 37.66 1.39 -28.99
C GLN A 333 37.56 1.02 -27.51
N GLU A 334 38.64 0.49 -26.92
CA GLU A 334 38.67 0.13 -25.49
C GLU A 334 38.33 1.31 -24.59
N VAL A 335 38.72 2.52 -24.95
CA VAL A 335 38.39 3.75 -24.24
C VAL A 335 36.89 4.04 -24.23
N ASP A 336 36.19 3.73 -25.33
CA ASP A 336 34.73 3.87 -25.39
C ASP A 336 34.03 2.86 -24.47
N CYS A 337 34.53 1.63 -24.42
CA CYS A 337 34.05 0.61 -23.53
C CYS A 337 34.28 0.98 -22.06
N MET A 338 35.45 1.53 -21.73
CA MET A 338 35.75 2.05 -20.39
C MET A 338 34.76 3.16 -20.01
N ARG A 339 34.54 4.14 -20.90
CA ARG A 339 33.58 5.23 -20.65
C ARG A 339 32.16 4.69 -20.42
N MET A 340 31.66 3.76 -21.23
CA MET A 340 30.34 3.16 -21.04
C MET A 340 30.23 2.46 -19.69
N THR A 341 31.26 1.74 -19.26
CA THR A 341 31.28 1.08 -17.95
C THR A 341 31.30 2.10 -16.80
N GLN A 342 32.05 3.20 -16.94
CA GLN A 342 32.08 4.30 -15.95
C GLN A 342 30.75 5.05 -15.87
N GLU A 343 30.03 5.16 -16.99
CA GLU A 343 28.65 5.68 -17.02
C GLU A 343 27.62 4.69 -16.42
N GLY A 344 28.05 3.55 -15.92
CA GLY A 344 27.18 2.54 -15.29
C GLY A 344 26.43 1.65 -16.30
N LYS A 345 26.73 1.73 -17.60
CA LYS A 345 26.07 0.87 -18.60
C LYS A 345 26.58 -0.55 -18.52
N VAL A 346 25.73 -1.49 -18.89
CA VAL A 346 26.02 -2.93 -18.88
C VAL A 346 26.30 -3.40 -20.30
N LEU A 347 27.43 -4.08 -20.49
CA LEU A 347 27.78 -4.70 -21.77
C LEU A 347 26.82 -5.87 -22.03
N TYR A 348 26.05 -5.77 -23.12
CA TYR A 348 25.08 -6.78 -23.52
C TYR A 348 25.63 -7.73 -24.57
N ASP A 349 26.25 -7.20 -25.61
CA ASP A 349 26.81 -7.97 -26.71
C ASP A 349 28.12 -7.37 -27.20
N TRP A 350 28.98 -8.24 -27.73
CA TRP A 350 30.30 -7.91 -28.22
C TRP A 350 30.61 -8.71 -29.49
N ASN A 351 30.59 -8.03 -30.61
CA ASN A 351 31.00 -8.61 -31.88
C ASN A 351 32.41 -8.10 -32.25
N ASP A 352 33.43 -8.94 -32.09
CA ASP A 352 34.83 -8.62 -32.32
C ASP A 352 35.28 -8.70 -33.81
N GLY A 353 34.35 -8.91 -34.70
CA GLY A 353 34.62 -8.86 -36.17
C GLY A 353 35.59 -9.95 -36.68
N ARG A 354 35.88 -10.99 -35.87
CA ARG A 354 36.92 -12.00 -36.21
C ARG A 354 36.72 -12.75 -37.52
N GLN A 355 35.60 -12.64 -38.17
CA GLN A 355 35.31 -13.35 -39.44
C GLN A 355 35.53 -12.57 -40.72
N ALA A 356 35.78 -11.27 -40.73
CA ALA A 356 36.04 -10.52 -41.98
C ALA A 356 36.39 -9.05 -41.75
N MET A 357 37.51 -8.65 -41.17
CA MET A 357 37.93 -7.22 -41.10
C MET A 357 36.82 -6.21 -40.72
N GLN A 358 35.82 -6.65 -39.96
CA GLN A 358 34.72 -5.77 -39.53
C GLN A 358 35.10 -5.07 -38.23
N PRO A 359 34.71 -3.80 -38.07
CA PRO A 359 34.98 -3.06 -36.87
C PRO A 359 34.28 -3.68 -35.66
N LEU A 360 34.87 -3.51 -34.47
CA LEU A 360 34.28 -3.95 -33.23
C LEU A 360 32.93 -3.24 -32.98
N VAL A 361 31.88 -4.02 -32.82
CA VAL A 361 30.54 -3.50 -32.46
C VAL A 361 30.17 -3.97 -31.08
N THR A 362 29.76 -3.04 -30.23
CA THR A 362 29.30 -3.34 -28.87
C THR A 362 27.89 -2.81 -28.64
N LEU A 363 27.09 -3.55 -27.84
CA LEU A 363 25.76 -3.16 -27.40
C LEU A 363 25.75 -2.97 -25.91
N TRP A 364 25.23 -1.84 -25.45
CA TRP A 364 25.18 -1.46 -24.05
C TRP A 364 23.73 -1.16 -23.63
N GLY A 365 23.35 -1.70 -22.47
CA GLY A 365 22.00 -1.51 -21.92
C GLY A 365 22.00 -0.79 -20.58
N GLU A 366 20.82 -0.39 -20.16
CA GLU A 366 20.60 0.20 -18.85
C GLU A 366 20.74 -0.89 -17.77
N PRO A 367 21.39 -0.61 -16.63
CA PRO A 367 21.61 -1.61 -15.59
C PRO A 367 20.33 -2.21 -15.03
N GLU A 368 19.22 -1.45 -14.99
CA GLU A 368 17.90 -1.89 -14.54
C GLU A 368 17.32 -3.04 -15.40
N ASP A 369 17.73 -3.14 -16.67
CA ASP A 369 17.30 -4.23 -17.56
C ASP A 369 17.90 -5.58 -17.15
N PHE A 370 19.03 -5.56 -16.47
CA PHE A 370 19.80 -6.74 -16.09
C PHE A 370 19.69 -7.09 -14.59
N ASP A 371 19.56 -6.08 -13.74
CA ASP A 371 19.55 -6.24 -12.29
C ASP A 371 18.21 -5.82 -11.68
N VAL A 372 17.41 -6.81 -11.27
CA VAL A 372 16.11 -6.58 -10.65
C VAL A 372 16.19 -5.79 -9.34
N ARG A 373 17.35 -5.78 -8.65
CA ARG A 373 17.56 -5.02 -7.41
C ARG A 373 17.47 -3.53 -7.65
N LEU A 374 17.92 -3.05 -8.81
CA LEU A 374 17.83 -1.65 -9.21
C LEU A 374 16.39 -1.20 -9.52
N ARG A 375 15.48 -2.15 -9.68
CA ARG A 375 14.04 -1.92 -9.81
C ARG A 375 13.29 -2.06 -8.47
N GLY A 376 14.02 -2.07 -7.35
CA GLY A 376 13.46 -2.12 -6.01
C GLY A 376 13.03 -3.53 -5.55
N ALA A 377 13.52 -4.60 -6.19
CA ALA A 377 13.21 -5.95 -5.79
C ALA A 377 14.21 -6.51 -4.77
N THR A 378 13.73 -7.35 -3.85
CA THR A 378 14.56 -8.26 -3.08
C THR A 378 14.82 -9.54 -3.87
N THR A 379 15.98 -10.16 -3.65
CA THR A 379 16.32 -11.48 -4.24
C THR A 379 15.99 -12.63 -3.30
N GLU A 380 15.60 -12.35 -2.08
CA GLU A 380 15.16 -13.32 -1.11
C GLU A 380 13.71 -13.73 -1.41
N LYS A 381 13.52 -15.01 -1.73
CA LYS A 381 12.19 -15.54 -2.05
C LYS A 381 11.33 -15.58 -0.78
N PRO A 382 10.13 -14.96 -0.80
CA PRO A 382 9.21 -15.09 0.31
C PRO A 382 8.79 -16.54 0.55
N TYR A 383 8.80 -16.99 1.79
CA TYR A 383 8.55 -18.38 2.17
C TYR A 383 7.16 -18.91 1.76
N TYR A 384 6.19 -18.02 1.63
CA TYR A 384 4.82 -18.33 1.25
C TYR A 384 4.61 -18.44 -0.26
N MET A 385 5.58 -18.01 -1.08
CA MET A 385 5.46 -18.16 -2.53
C MET A 385 5.65 -19.63 -2.93
N PRO A 386 4.77 -20.19 -3.79
CA PRO A 386 4.83 -21.61 -4.15
C PRO A 386 6.18 -21.98 -4.77
N PRO A 387 6.59 -23.26 -4.65
CA PRO A 387 7.74 -23.75 -5.40
C PRO A 387 7.44 -23.62 -6.89
N PHE A 388 8.34 -22.96 -7.62
CA PHE A 388 8.25 -22.85 -9.07
C PHE A 388 9.11 -23.96 -9.67
N ASP A 389 8.61 -24.56 -10.73
CA ASP A 389 9.43 -25.45 -11.56
C ASP A 389 10.59 -24.61 -12.12
N GLU A 390 11.81 -25.09 -11.91
CA GLU A 390 13.05 -24.45 -12.32
C GLU A 390 13.26 -24.46 -13.84
#